data_d1cbdb0de0732e672c08fa2254eed7b4
#
_entry.id   d1cbdb0de0732e672c08fa2254eed7b4
#
_cell.length_a   1.000
_cell.length_b   1.000
_cell.length_c   1.000
_cell.angle_alpha   90.00
_cell.angle_beta   90.00
_cell.angle_gamma   90.00
#
_symmetry.space_group_name_H-M   'P 1'
#
loop_
_entity.id
_entity.type
_entity.pdbx_description
1 polymer ?
#
loop_
_entity_poly.entity_id
_entity_poly.type
_entity_poly.pdbx_seq_one_letter_code
_entity_poly.pdbx_strand_id
1 'polypeptide(L)'
;MLQNLIIMNKRILLAIYFILAYVATISSQTPNFTTMKNMIGENSLPLVNLTVKIDKVSKPEYTQAKIEIVDPLKRTNGNIEATFNCKVKYRGASSLVYDKKSFNVKLLNEKGNSLNAKILGIRKDDAWILDAMAIDRLRMRNRINFDIWNSMSSTPYSTDTENRNGTKGYFVELFINGEYHGLYCMSDKVNRKLLGIKKADDTDKDNVKINGVMYKCESWGDAANLNGYNEESMDKEIWNNWSLDYPDDYPCADSYMPLKEFIDYCTSSSDKEFTKGIDKQFYLQNFIDYHVFLLSQGLHDNNLKNTFLSIVDKNESKCIMLTPWDLDCSLGGNWDGTYYNYPATNQEILPTRIFSRLWYNNIIDYRNRVAVCWRNLSTNGILSKDGFNSRVDSYVEALTISGAWEREYSKWNGNPVALKKDLKEEADYVKDWYSHNYDNLYNSVFKNLGTTNIVDISTNKGQTTNMNNNTLYNIMGQKVGANYRGVVINKGKKFIISK
;
A
#
# COMPACT_ATOMS: atom_id res chain seq x y z
N MET A 1 -17.22 65.08 -29.60
CA MET A 1 -16.98 63.69 -30.07
C MET A 1 -15.89 62.99 -29.27
N LEU A 2 -14.71 63.55 -29.06
CA LEU A 2 -13.59 62.93 -28.35
C LEU A 2 -13.90 62.61 -26.86
N GLN A 3 -14.60 63.53 -26.14
CA GLN A 3 -14.99 63.31 -24.74
C GLN A 3 -15.96 62.13 -24.54
N ASN A 4 -16.90 61.93 -25.47
CA ASN A 4 -17.83 60.79 -25.41
C ASN A 4 -17.12 59.45 -25.70
N LEU A 5 -16.08 59.44 -26.53
CA LEU A 5 -15.28 58.25 -26.80
C LEU A 5 -14.43 57.83 -25.58
N ILE A 6 -13.88 58.83 -24.86
CA ILE A 6 -13.11 58.59 -23.64
C ILE A 6 -13.98 58.04 -22.50
N ILE A 7 -15.22 58.55 -22.36
CA ILE A 7 -16.18 58.10 -21.36
C ILE A 7 -16.68 56.68 -21.70
N MET A 8 -16.90 56.40 -22.98
CA MET A 8 -17.29 55.06 -23.45
C MET A 8 -16.19 54.03 -23.21
N ASN A 9 -14.93 54.36 -23.48
CA ASN A 9 -13.80 53.48 -23.21
C ASN A 9 -13.60 53.22 -21.70
N LYS A 10 -13.79 54.25 -20.84
CA LYS A 10 -13.75 54.05 -19.39
C LYS A 10 -14.85 53.14 -18.86
N ARG A 11 -16.08 53.22 -19.42
CA ARG A 11 -17.20 52.37 -19.02
C ARG A 11 -16.97 50.90 -19.48
N ILE A 12 -16.41 50.70 -20.65
CA ILE A 12 -16.05 49.38 -21.16
C ILE A 12 -14.92 48.77 -20.30
N LEU A 13 -13.89 49.53 -19.97
CA LEU A 13 -12.81 49.09 -19.10
C LEU A 13 -13.32 48.75 -17.69
N LEU A 14 -14.26 49.53 -17.14
CA LEU A 14 -14.87 49.28 -15.84
C LEU A 14 -15.73 47.99 -15.88
N ALA A 15 -16.51 47.79 -16.95
CA ALA A 15 -17.29 46.59 -17.16
C ALA A 15 -16.41 45.34 -17.30
N ILE A 16 -15.32 45.42 -18.03
CA ILE A 16 -14.32 44.35 -18.15
C ILE A 16 -13.68 44.06 -16.79
N TYR A 17 -13.32 45.12 -16.03
CA TYR A 17 -12.78 44.97 -14.68
C TYR A 17 -13.78 44.26 -13.72
N PHE A 18 -15.06 44.64 -13.75
CA PHE A 18 -16.09 43.99 -12.96
C PHE A 18 -16.36 42.56 -13.41
N ILE A 19 -16.31 42.28 -14.70
CA ILE A 19 -16.43 40.91 -15.23
C ILE A 19 -15.22 40.08 -14.81
N LEU A 20 -14.00 40.59 -14.91
CA LEU A 20 -12.79 39.93 -14.47
C LEU A 20 -12.75 39.72 -12.93
N ALA A 21 -13.20 40.74 -12.17
CA ALA A 21 -13.33 40.64 -10.73
C ALA A 21 -14.42 39.62 -10.32
N TYR A 22 -15.54 39.57 -11.02
CA TYR A 22 -16.61 38.64 -10.83
C TYR A 22 -16.18 37.20 -11.20
N VAL A 23 -15.48 37.02 -12.31
CA VAL A 23 -14.87 35.76 -12.72
C VAL A 23 -13.80 35.31 -11.69
N ALA A 24 -12.98 36.25 -11.18
CA ALA A 24 -11.98 35.97 -10.16
C ALA A 24 -12.61 35.59 -8.82
N THR A 25 -13.76 36.20 -8.43
CA THR A 25 -14.48 35.83 -7.21
C THR A 25 -15.20 34.48 -7.33
N ILE A 26 -15.71 34.12 -8.50
CA ILE A 26 -16.27 32.77 -8.76
C ILE A 26 -15.15 31.72 -8.76
N SER A 27 -13.97 32.07 -9.27
CA SER A 27 -12.79 31.17 -9.28
C SER A 27 -12.19 30.94 -7.88
N SER A 28 -12.55 31.73 -6.86
CA SER A 28 -11.99 31.58 -5.50
C SER A 28 -12.79 30.69 -4.57
N GLN A 29 -14.00 30.30 -4.92
CA GLN A 29 -14.78 29.37 -4.11
C GLN A 29 -14.56 27.94 -4.59
N THR A 30 -14.04 27.09 -3.71
CA THR A 30 -14.00 25.65 -3.94
C THR A 30 -15.42 25.14 -4.22
N PRO A 31 -15.69 24.52 -5.37
CA PRO A 31 -17.06 24.13 -5.73
C PRO A 31 -17.59 23.09 -4.73
N ASN A 32 -18.89 23.13 -4.42
CA ASN A 32 -19.53 22.11 -3.61
C ASN A 32 -19.74 20.82 -4.41
N PHE A 33 -20.14 19.76 -3.71
CA PHE A 33 -20.33 18.43 -4.30
C PHE A 33 -21.29 18.42 -5.48
N THR A 34 -22.46 19.10 -5.35
CA THR A 34 -23.47 19.14 -6.41
C THR A 34 -22.93 19.82 -7.67
N THR A 35 -22.21 20.92 -7.52
CA THR A 35 -21.57 21.60 -8.65
C THR A 35 -20.54 20.70 -9.34
N MET A 36 -19.65 20.06 -8.55
CA MET A 36 -18.65 19.16 -9.10
C MET A 36 -19.27 17.94 -9.80
N LYS A 37 -20.31 17.36 -9.20
CA LYS A 37 -21.05 16.23 -9.77
C LYS A 37 -21.65 16.57 -11.14
N ASN A 38 -22.20 17.78 -11.32
CA ASN A 38 -22.73 18.24 -12.60
C ASN A 38 -21.66 18.53 -13.65
N MET A 39 -20.42 18.72 -13.23
CA MET A 39 -19.26 19.01 -14.10
C MET A 39 -18.39 17.79 -14.36
N ILE A 40 -18.75 16.61 -13.81
CA ILE A 40 -17.91 15.41 -13.90
C ILE A 40 -17.75 14.97 -15.37
N GLY A 41 -16.53 14.71 -15.77
CA GLY A 41 -16.15 14.26 -17.11
C GLY A 41 -15.07 13.17 -17.08
N GLU A 42 -14.65 12.74 -18.24
CA GLU A 42 -13.69 11.63 -18.39
C GLU A 42 -12.36 11.86 -17.65
N ASN A 43 -11.91 13.11 -17.56
CA ASN A 43 -10.67 13.48 -16.88
C ASN A 43 -10.85 13.80 -15.38
N SER A 44 -12.08 13.73 -14.87
CA SER A 44 -12.33 13.98 -13.46
C SER A 44 -11.91 12.78 -12.60
N LEU A 45 -11.41 13.07 -11.39
CA LEU A 45 -11.32 12.03 -10.37
C LEU A 45 -12.73 11.65 -9.90
N PRO A 46 -12.91 10.43 -9.37
CA PRO A 46 -14.14 10.08 -8.68
C PRO A 46 -14.39 11.03 -7.51
N LEU A 47 -15.66 11.36 -7.28
CA LEU A 47 -16.08 12.16 -6.15
C LEU A 47 -16.67 11.25 -5.06
N VAL A 48 -16.37 11.57 -3.82
CA VAL A 48 -16.92 10.87 -2.65
C VAL A 48 -17.52 11.91 -1.72
N ASN A 49 -18.80 11.77 -1.37
CA ASN A 49 -19.44 12.63 -0.38
C ASN A 49 -19.86 11.81 0.84
N LEU A 50 -19.35 12.19 2.00
CA LEU A 50 -19.75 11.65 3.30
C LEU A 50 -20.78 12.58 3.93
N THR A 51 -22.00 12.12 4.08
CA THR A 51 -23.02 12.80 4.89
C THR A 51 -22.97 12.24 6.30
N VAL A 52 -22.49 13.04 7.26
CA VAL A 52 -22.21 12.61 8.63
C VAL A 52 -22.29 13.76 9.62
N LYS A 53 -22.63 13.49 10.88
CA LYS A 53 -22.42 14.44 11.98
C LYS A 53 -20.94 14.45 12.35
N ILE A 54 -20.16 15.33 11.71
CA ILE A 54 -18.70 15.31 11.77
C ILE A 54 -18.17 15.60 13.19
N ASP A 55 -18.88 16.36 13.99
CA ASP A 55 -18.61 16.65 15.40
C ASP A 55 -18.72 15.40 16.31
N LYS A 56 -19.34 14.34 15.84
CA LYS A 56 -19.49 13.05 16.53
C LYS A 56 -18.46 12.01 16.09
N VAL A 57 -17.70 12.27 15.01
CA VAL A 57 -16.70 11.31 14.54
C VAL A 57 -15.50 11.30 15.47
N SER A 58 -15.13 10.13 15.93
CA SER A 58 -13.97 9.91 16.81
C SER A 58 -13.13 8.72 16.34
N LYS A 59 -12.01 8.41 17.00
CA LYS A 59 -11.21 7.23 16.68
C LYS A 59 -11.81 5.93 17.24
N PRO A 60 -12.23 5.85 18.53
CA PRO A 60 -12.67 4.58 19.08
C PRO A 60 -14.00 4.14 18.48
N GLU A 61 -14.93 5.06 18.28
CA GLU A 61 -16.32 4.73 17.97
C GLU A 61 -16.70 5.05 16.51
N TYR A 62 -17.52 4.18 15.94
CA TYR A 62 -18.12 4.40 14.62
C TYR A 62 -19.35 5.29 14.71
N THR A 63 -19.40 6.31 13.88
CA THR A 63 -20.56 7.21 13.68
C THR A 63 -21.32 6.83 12.42
N GLN A 64 -22.64 6.76 12.47
CA GLN A 64 -23.51 6.48 11.31
C GLN A 64 -23.38 7.59 10.28
N ALA A 65 -23.31 7.20 9.01
CA ALA A 65 -23.12 8.08 7.87
C ALA A 65 -23.78 7.53 6.60
N LYS A 66 -23.79 8.34 5.55
CA LYS A 66 -24.02 7.90 4.17
C LYS A 66 -22.79 8.23 3.34
N ILE A 67 -22.45 7.37 2.39
CA ILE A 67 -21.41 7.62 1.40
C ILE A 67 -22.05 7.61 0.01
N GLU A 68 -21.85 8.68 -0.75
CA GLU A 68 -22.20 8.78 -2.16
C GLU A 68 -20.91 8.82 -2.98
N ILE A 69 -20.85 8.00 -4.01
CA ILE A 69 -19.68 7.86 -4.90
C ILE A 69 -20.13 8.16 -6.31
N VAL A 70 -19.46 9.09 -6.97
CA VAL A 70 -19.67 9.42 -8.38
C VAL A 70 -18.39 9.09 -9.14
N ASP A 71 -18.46 8.11 -10.03
CA ASP A 71 -17.32 7.61 -10.78
C ASP A 71 -17.58 7.68 -12.28
N PRO A 72 -16.89 8.59 -13.04
CA PRO A 72 -17.10 8.72 -14.47
C PRO A 72 -16.82 7.44 -15.24
N LEU A 73 -15.95 6.56 -14.71
CA LEU A 73 -15.59 5.28 -15.32
C LEU A 73 -16.53 4.13 -14.95
N LYS A 74 -17.61 4.40 -14.20
CA LYS A 74 -18.65 3.43 -13.82
C LYS A 74 -18.12 2.16 -13.15
N ARG A 75 -17.01 2.24 -12.40
CA ARG A 75 -16.35 1.07 -11.78
C ARG A 75 -17.08 0.58 -10.54
N THR A 76 -18.00 1.38 -9.96
CA THR A 76 -18.81 0.99 -8.82
C THR A 76 -20.12 0.37 -9.30
N ASN A 77 -20.17 -0.95 -9.28
CA ASN A 77 -21.34 -1.75 -9.71
C ASN A 77 -21.85 -1.43 -11.15
N GLY A 78 -21.02 -0.88 -12.02
CA GLY A 78 -21.38 -0.50 -13.40
C GLY A 78 -22.15 0.83 -13.51
N ASN A 79 -22.31 1.57 -12.43
CA ASN A 79 -23.03 2.83 -12.38
C ASN A 79 -22.10 4.02 -12.20
N ILE A 80 -22.49 5.19 -12.73
CA ILE A 80 -21.80 6.45 -12.46
C ILE A 80 -21.95 6.82 -10.99
N GLU A 81 -23.14 6.63 -10.41
CA GLU A 81 -23.47 6.99 -9.04
C GLU A 81 -23.83 5.75 -8.23
N ALA A 82 -23.35 5.72 -7.01
CA ALA A 82 -23.71 4.71 -6.03
C ALA A 82 -23.79 5.33 -4.63
N THR A 83 -24.81 4.94 -3.88
CA THR A 83 -25.00 5.42 -2.50
C THR A 83 -25.15 4.22 -1.57
N PHE A 84 -24.49 4.31 -0.42
CA PHE A 84 -24.53 3.28 0.62
C PHE A 84 -24.76 3.90 1.99
N ASN A 85 -25.49 3.21 2.84
CA ASN A 85 -25.41 3.44 4.27
C ASN A 85 -24.03 2.95 4.74
N CYS A 86 -23.42 3.68 5.65
CA CYS A 86 -22.13 3.30 6.20
C CYS A 86 -21.99 3.79 7.64
N LYS A 87 -20.91 3.39 8.27
CA LYS A 87 -20.43 4.01 9.51
C LYS A 87 -18.97 4.36 9.34
N VAL A 88 -18.56 5.48 9.92
CA VAL A 88 -17.20 6.01 9.79
C VAL A 88 -16.57 6.29 11.14
N LYS A 89 -15.25 6.17 11.21
CA LYS A 89 -14.46 6.64 12.34
C LYS A 89 -13.10 7.17 11.86
N TYR A 90 -12.51 8.06 12.64
CA TYR A 90 -11.14 8.49 12.35
C TYR A 90 -10.17 7.31 12.47
N ARG A 91 -9.11 7.37 11.67
CA ARG A 91 -8.00 6.41 11.72
C ARG A 91 -6.67 7.14 11.78
N GLY A 92 -5.64 6.39 12.19
CA GLY A 92 -4.28 6.88 12.36
C GLY A 92 -3.84 6.79 13.83
N ALA A 93 -2.57 7.06 14.06
CA ALA A 93 -1.95 7.22 15.38
C ALA A 93 -1.47 8.67 15.52
N SER A 94 -0.23 8.96 15.13
CA SER A 94 0.33 10.31 15.09
C SER A 94 -0.43 11.27 14.17
N SER A 95 -0.95 10.77 13.04
CA SER A 95 -1.71 11.59 12.07
C SER A 95 -3.05 12.13 12.60
N LEU A 96 -3.53 11.67 13.76
CA LEU A 96 -4.74 12.21 14.38
C LEU A 96 -4.58 13.65 14.90
N VAL A 97 -3.37 14.18 15.03
CA VAL A 97 -3.14 15.57 15.42
C VAL A 97 -3.43 16.56 14.28
N TYR A 98 -3.42 16.09 13.03
CA TYR A 98 -3.62 16.95 11.85
C TYR A 98 -5.10 17.19 11.58
N ASP A 99 -5.46 18.35 11.02
CA ASP A 99 -6.84 18.71 10.69
C ASP A 99 -7.41 17.84 9.56
N LYS A 100 -6.58 17.51 8.58
CA LYS A 100 -6.94 16.60 7.49
C LYS A 100 -6.92 15.16 7.96
N LYS A 101 -8.06 14.65 8.42
CA LYS A 101 -8.22 13.32 9.01
C LYS A 101 -8.43 12.22 7.97
N SER A 102 -7.87 11.06 8.21
CA SER A 102 -8.21 9.83 7.48
C SER A 102 -9.39 9.11 8.14
N PHE A 103 -10.16 8.34 7.33
CA PHE A 103 -11.35 7.64 7.82
C PHE A 103 -11.28 6.14 7.53
N ASN A 104 -11.74 5.33 8.49
CA ASN A 104 -12.24 4.00 8.23
C ASN A 104 -13.74 4.10 7.89
N VAL A 105 -14.15 3.40 6.84
CA VAL A 105 -15.54 3.34 6.38
C VAL A 105 -15.98 1.89 6.42
N LYS A 106 -17.14 1.58 7.03
CA LYS A 106 -17.78 0.26 6.94
C LYS A 106 -19.14 0.41 6.29
N LEU A 107 -19.37 -0.27 5.18
CA LEU A 107 -20.65 -0.28 4.47
C LEU A 107 -21.69 -1.11 5.23
N LEU A 108 -22.91 -0.64 5.19
CA LEU A 108 -24.04 -1.26 5.88
C LEU A 108 -25.21 -1.46 4.91
N ASN A 109 -25.93 -2.55 5.09
CA ASN A 109 -27.24 -2.74 4.46
C ASN A 109 -28.33 -1.97 5.23
N GLU A 110 -29.56 -2.02 4.74
CA GLU A 110 -30.71 -1.34 5.36
C GLU A 110 -31.01 -1.78 6.79
N LYS A 111 -30.61 -2.99 7.16
CA LYS A 111 -30.76 -3.55 8.52
C LYS A 111 -29.58 -3.19 9.46
N GLY A 112 -28.60 -2.42 8.98
CA GLY A 112 -27.40 -2.05 9.75
C GLY A 112 -26.32 -3.13 9.81
N ASN A 113 -26.44 -4.24 9.08
CA ASN A 113 -25.44 -5.29 8.98
C ASN A 113 -24.41 -4.94 7.90
N SER A 114 -23.21 -5.56 7.96
CA SER A 114 -22.15 -5.39 6.96
C SER A 114 -22.65 -5.68 5.53
N LEU A 115 -22.30 -4.79 4.61
CA LEU A 115 -22.59 -4.90 3.17
C LEU A 115 -21.29 -4.99 2.38
N ASN A 116 -21.05 -6.13 1.71
CA ASN A 116 -19.93 -6.24 0.79
C ASN A 116 -20.31 -5.67 -0.57
N ALA A 117 -19.58 -4.65 -1.04
CA ALA A 117 -19.77 -4.06 -2.36
C ALA A 117 -18.43 -3.86 -3.07
N LYS A 118 -18.44 -3.86 -4.42
CA LYS A 118 -17.31 -3.40 -5.24
C LYS A 118 -17.36 -1.88 -5.32
N ILE A 119 -16.30 -1.20 -4.90
CA ILE A 119 -16.16 0.24 -5.04
C ILE A 119 -14.96 0.52 -5.96
N LEU A 120 -15.13 1.40 -6.94
CA LEU A 120 -14.11 1.81 -7.91
C LEU A 120 -13.42 0.60 -8.59
N GLY A 121 -14.15 -0.50 -8.81
CA GLY A 121 -13.59 -1.71 -9.42
C GLY A 121 -12.65 -2.52 -8.52
N ILE A 122 -12.52 -2.16 -7.25
CA ILE A 122 -11.78 -2.94 -6.26
C ILE A 122 -12.67 -4.10 -5.78
N ARG A 123 -12.05 -5.14 -5.24
CA ARG A 123 -12.73 -6.36 -4.76
C ARG A 123 -13.97 -6.06 -3.88
N LYS A 124 -14.85 -7.04 -3.71
CA LYS A 124 -15.97 -6.91 -2.78
C LYS A 124 -15.50 -6.92 -1.33
N ASP A 125 -15.79 -5.83 -0.60
CA ASP A 125 -15.58 -5.75 0.85
C ASP A 125 -16.61 -4.80 1.50
N ASP A 126 -16.74 -4.88 2.82
CA ASP A 126 -17.47 -3.91 3.63
C ASP A 126 -16.56 -2.84 4.23
N ALA A 127 -15.25 -3.08 4.32
CA ALA A 127 -14.27 -2.21 4.98
C ALA A 127 -13.40 -1.45 3.96
N TRP A 128 -13.44 -0.11 4.06
CA TRP A 128 -12.75 0.82 3.16
C TRP A 128 -11.98 1.87 3.94
N ILE A 129 -11.02 2.48 3.30
CA ILE A 129 -10.22 3.57 3.85
C ILE A 129 -10.32 4.79 2.95
N LEU A 130 -10.46 5.96 3.55
CA LEU A 130 -10.20 7.25 2.93
C LEU A 130 -8.93 7.79 3.59
N ASP A 131 -7.82 7.66 2.89
CA ASP A 131 -6.51 8.11 3.35
C ASP A 131 -6.31 9.57 2.97
N ALA A 132 -6.05 10.41 3.99
CA ALA A 132 -5.86 11.84 3.83
C ALA A 132 -4.49 12.20 3.24
N MET A 133 -3.50 11.33 3.39
CA MET A 133 -2.12 11.58 2.95
C MET A 133 -1.57 12.92 3.48
N ALA A 134 -1.94 13.29 4.72
CA ALA A 134 -1.81 14.65 5.23
C ALA A 134 -0.37 15.15 5.32
N ILE A 135 0.58 14.30 5.72
CA ILE A 135 2.00 14.66 5.83
C ILE A 135 2.79 14.49 4.53
N ASP A 136 2.25 13.74 3.58
CA ASP A 136 2.92 13.50 2.30
C ASP A 136 2.79 14.72 1.38
N ARG A 137 3.88 15.44 1.14
CA ARG A 137 3.92 16.60 0.25
C ARG A 137 3.52 16.26 -1.19
N LEU A 138 3.77 15.03 -1.63
CA LEU A 138 3.39 14.53 -2.95
C LEU A 138 1.93 14.02 -3.00
N ARG A 139 1.32 13.70 -1.85
CA ARG A 139 -0.02 13.08 -1.73
C ARG A 139 -0.17 11.72 -2.43
N MET A 140 0.94 11.05 -2.77
CA MET A 140 0.86 9.78 -3.51
C MET A 140 1.89 8.72 -3.12
N ARG A 141 2.85 9.01 -2.18
CA ARG A 141 3.90 8.05 -1.79
C ARG A 141 3.33 6.70 -1.36
N ASN A 142 2.34 6.73 -0.46
CA ASN A 142 1.68 5.50 -0.01
C ASN A 142 1.07 4.71 -1.18
N ARG A 143 0.37 5.38 -2.11
CA ARG A 143 -0.26 4.72 -3.26
C ARG A 143 0.76 4.19 -4.26
N ILE A 144 1.78 4.96 -4.61
CA ILE A 144 2.87 4.53 -5.50
C ILE A 144 3.51 3.24 -4.97
N ASN A 145 3.83 3.23 -3.67
CA ASN A 145 4.48 2.08 -3.04
C ASN A 145 3.58 0.83 -3.03
N PHE A 146 2.28 0.95 -2.75
CA PHE A 146 1.38 -0.20 -2.85
C PHE A 146 1.24 -0.71 -4.29
N ASP A 147 1.26 0.16 -5.29
CA ASP A 147 1.20 -0.28 -6.69
C ASP A 147 2.48 -1.02 -7.11
N ILE A 148 3.63 -0.53 -6.65
CA ILE A 148 4.92 -1.21 -6.84
C ILE A 148 4.89 -2.57 -6.13
N TRP A 149 4.52 -2.60 -4.86
CA TRP A 149 4.44 -3.83 -4.08
C TRP A 149 3.51 -4.87 -4.69
N ASN A 150 2.30 -4.48 -5.08
CA ASN A 150 1.35 -5.36 -5.77
C ASN A 150 1.87 -5.90 -7.12
N SER A 151 2.82 -5.19 -7.74
CA SER A 151 3.46 -5.64 -8.99
C SER A 151 4.65 -6.58 -8.73
N MET A 152 5.27 -6.51 -7.54
CA MET A 152 6.42 -7.33 -7.14
C MET A 152 6.00 -8.62 -6.46
N SER A 153 5.03 -8.55 -5.56
CA SER A 153 4.65 -9.63 -4.64
C SER A 153 3.25 -10.13 -4.90
N SER A 154 3.04 -11.41 -4.64
CA SER A 154 1.75 -12.10 -4.77
C SER A 154 1.46 -12.94 -3.52
N THR A 155 0.23 -13.42 -3.39
CA THR A 155 -0.16 -14.40 -2.38
C THR A 155 0.24 -15.81 -2.86
N PRO A 156 1.30 -16.43 -2.31
CA PRO A 156 1.87 -17.67 -2.88
C PRO A 156 0.96 -18.90 -2.70
N TYR A 157 -0.04 -18.80 -1.84
CA TYR A 157 -0.98 -19.87 -1.47
C TYR A 157 -2.35 -19.73 -2.14
N SER A 158 -2.62 -18.65 -2.86
CA SER A 158 -3.93 -18.41 -3.45
C SER A 158 -3.87 -18.28 -4.97
N THR A 159 -4.82 -18.93 -5.62
CA THR A 159 -5.10 -18.75 -7.06
C THR A 159 -6.25 -17.78 -7.31
N ASP A 160 -6.92 -17.30 -6.26
CA ASP A 160 -7.96 -16.30 -6.36
C ASP A 160 -7.33 -14.94 -6.67
N THR A 161 -7.72 -14.36 -7.80
CA THR A 161 -7.21 -13.06 -8.28
C THR A 161 -7.68 -11.87 -7.45
N GLU A 162 -8.69 -12.04 -6.60
CA GLU A 162 -9.16 -11.03 -5.66
C GLU A 162 -8.24 -10.96 -4.42
N ASN A 163 -7.48 -12.03 -4.11
CA ASN A 163 -6.51 -12.03 -3.02
C ASN A 163 -5.22 -11.35 -3.46
N ARG A 164 -4.74 -10.44 -2.61
CA ARG A 164 -3.52 -9.66 -2.86
C ARG A 164 -2.73 -9.46 -1.57
N ASN A 165 -1.44 -9.27 -1.74
CA ASN A 165 -0.53 -8.96 -0.64
C ASN A 165 -0.33 -7.45 -0.42
N GLY A 166 -1.32 -6.64 -0.73
CA GLY A 166 -1.28 -5.18 -0.57
C GLY A 166 -2.57 -4.53 -1.01
N THR A 167 -2.86 -3.33 -0.51
CA THR A 167 -4.09 -2.62 -0.84
C THR A 167 -4.09 -2.08 -2.26
N LYS A 168 -5.28 -1.99 -2.84
CA LYS A 168 -5.55 -1.26 -4.10
C LYS A 168 -6.40 -0.04 -3.79
N GLY A 169 -6.12 1.07 -4.44
CA GLY A 169 -6.85 2.31 -4.20
C GLY A 169 -6.81 3.25 -5.40
N TYR A 170 -7.65 4.26 -5.34
CA TYR A 170 -7.73 5.33 -6.34
C TYR A 170 -7.82 6.67 -5.65
N PHE A 171 -7.23 7.69 -6.26
CA PHE A 171 -7.42 9.06 -5.84
C PHE A 171 -8.87 9.48 -6.06
N VAL A 172 -9.42 10.19 -5.10
CA VAL A 172 -10.79 10.69 -5.08
C VAL A 172 -10.80 12.11 -4.52
N GLU A 173 -11.79 12.89 -4.87
CA GLU A 173 -12.05 14.15 -4.20
C GLU A 173 -13.13 13.95 -3.15
N LEU A 174 -12.79 14.17 -1.89
CA LEU A 174 -13.69 13.98 -0.75
C LEU A 174 -14.46 15.27 -0.46
N PHE A 175 -15.76 15.08 -0.25
CA PHE A 175 -16.67 16.08 0.30
C PHE A 175 -17.24 15.58 1.61
N ILE A 176 -17.47 16.49 2.55
CA ILE A 176 -18.17 16.21 3.80
C ILE A 176 -19.37 17.13 3.87
N ASN A 177 -20.57 16.52 3.95
CA ASN A 177 -21.84 17.24 3.94
C ASN A 177 -21.99 18.19 2.72
N GLY A 178 -21.44 17.80 1.58
CA GLY A 178 -21.48 18.57 0.34
C GLY A 178 -20.36 19.61 0.18
N GLU A 179 -19.56 19.87 1.22
CA GLU A 179 -18.43 20.82 1.16
C GLU A 179 -17.13 20.09 0.80
N TYR A 180 -16.34 20.70 -0.06
CA TYR A 180 -15.04 20.12 -0.48
C TYR A 180 -14.10 19.94 0.70
N HIS A 181 -13.59 18.73 0.88
CA HIS A 181 -12.70 18.40 1.99
C HIS A 181 -11.27 18.11 1.54
N GLY A 182 -11.03 17.78 0.28
CA GLY A 182 -9.68 17.63 -0.28
C GLY A 182 -9.47 16.38 -1.13
N LEU A 183 -8.24 16.22 -1.58
CA LEU A 183 -7.76 15.05 -2.30
C LEU A 183 -7.48 13.91 -1.31
N TYR A 184 -8.06 12.74 -1.55
CA TYR A 184 -7.91 11.52 -0.74
C TYR A 184 -7.55 10.33 -1.62
N CYS A 185 -7.03 9.27 -1.02
CA CYS A 185 -6.98 7.96 -1.66
C CYS A 185 -8.03 7.04 -1.02
N MET A 186 -8.98 6.56 -1.82
CA MET A 186 -9.92 5.53 -1.38
C MET A 186 -9.36 4.16 -1.71
N SER A 187 -9.19 3.31 -0.72
CA SER A 187 -8.61 1.97 -0.85
C SER A 187 -9.38 0.91 -0.07
N ASP A 188 -9.17 -0.36 -0.43
CA ASP A 188 -9.51 -1.46 0.46
C ASP A 188 -8.54 -1.50 1.67
N LYS A 189 -8.88 -2.32 2.65
CA LYS A 189 -8.09 -2.51 3.88
C LYS A 189 -7.35 -3.85 3.81
N VAL A 190 -6.11 -3.91 4.33
CA VAL A 190 -5.50 -5.20 4.67
C VAL A 190 -6.35 -5.84 5.74
N ASN A 191 -6.91 -6.99 5.44
CA ASN A 191 -7.76 -7.77 6.34
C ASN A 191 -7.78 -9.24 5.93
N ARG A 192 -8.46 -10.05 6.72
CA ARG A 192 -8.62 -11.48 6.48
C ARG A 192 -9.06 -11.81 5.04
N LYS A 193 -10.04 -11.06 4.50
CA LYS A 193 -10.59 -11.32 3.15
C LYS A 193 -9.57 -11.01 2.05
N LEU A 194 -8.84 -9.89 2.17
CA LEU A 194 -7.81 -9.51 1.20
C LEU A 194 -6.72 -10.57 1.07
N LEU A 195 -6.28 -11.10 2.22
CA LEU A 195 -5.22 -12.09 2.29
C LEU A 195 -5.72 -13.53 2.12
N GLY A 196 -7.04 -13.76 2.02
CA GLY A 196 -7.60 -15.11 1.90
C GLY A 196 -7.41 -15.97 3.14
N ILE A 197 -7.25 -15.38 4.31
CA ILE A 197 -7.02 -16.08 5.58
C ILE A 197 -8.28 -16.86 5.97
N LYS A 198 -8.11 -18.11 6.34
CA LYS A 198 -9.19 -19.01 6.73
C LYS A 198 -9.90 -18.52 7.99
N LYS A 199 -11.22 -18.46 7.92
CA LYS A 199 -12.04 -18.00 9.03
C LYS A 199 -11.91 -18.91 10.25
N ALA A 200 -11.83 -18.32 11.44
CA ALA A 200 -12.00 -19.05 12.69
C ALA A 200 -13.37 -19.70 12.72
N ASP A 201 -13.47 -20.90 13.28
CA ASP A 201 -14.75 -21.55 13.53
C ASP A 201 -15.21 -21.17 14.94
N ASP A 202 -16.20 -20.30 14.96
CA ASP A 202 -16.81 -19.72 16.15
C ASP A 202 -18.26 -20.19 16.35
N THR A 203 -18.62 -21.32 15.77
CA THR A 203 -19.94 -21.95 15.91
C THR A 203 -20.18 -22.39 17.36
N ASP A 204 -19.13 -22.86 18.03
CA ASP A 204 -19.07 -23.05 19.47
C ASP A 204 -18.27 -21.93 20.12
N LYS A 205 -18.97 -21.04 20.85
CA LYS A 205 -18.33 -19.87 21.48
C LYS A 205 -17.42 -20.21 22.66
N ASP A 206 -17.64 -21.36 23.30
CA ASP A 206 -16.84 -21.81 24.39
C ASP A 206 -15.57 -22.57 23.91
N ASN A 207 -15.54 -22.93 22.61
CA ASN A 207 -14.44 -23.69 22.02
C ASN A 207 -14.14 -23.23 20.59
N VAL A 208 -13.75 -21.96 20.46
CA VAL A 208 -13.43 -21.34 19.18
C VAL A 208 -12.16 -21.95 18.57
N LYS A 209 -12.26 -22.45 17.35
CA LYS A 209 -11.12 -22.98 16.61
C LYS A 209 -10.46 -21.91 15.76
N ILE A 210 -9.24 -21.51 16.12
CA ILE A 210 -8.44 -20.56 15.35
C ILE A 210 -7.79 -21.29 14.16
N ASN A 211 -8.19 -20.97 12.94
CA ASN A 211 -7.64 -21.57 11.72
C ASN A 211 -6.51 -20.75 11.10
N GLY A 212 -6.70 -19.46 10.92
CA GLY A 212 -5.69 -18.54 10.41
C GLY A 212 -5.53 -17.35 11.32
N VAL A 213 -4.40 -16.65 11.21
CA VAL A 213 -4.05 -15.52 12.08
C VAL A 213 -3.41 -14.39 11.28
N MET A 214 -3.61 -13.16 11.76
CA MET A 214 -2.95 -11.96 11.24
C MET A 214 -2.57 -11.06 12.40
N TYR A 215 -1.30 -10.70 12.47
CA TYR A 215 -0.74 -9.79 13.46
C TYR A 215 -0.30 -8.51 12.79
N LYS A 216 -0.50 -7.39 13.47
CA LYS A 216 0.02 -6.09 13.02
C LYS A 216 1.05 -5.58 14.02
N CYS A 217 2.22 -5.19 13.54
CA CYS A 217 3.23 -4.58 14.38
C CYS A 217 2.88 -3.10 14.64
N GLU A 218 2.62 -2.77 15.91
CA GLU A 218 2.15 -1.44 16.31
C GLU A 218 3.29 -0.49 16.69
N SER A 219 4.42 -1.01 17.18
CA SER A 219 5.53 -0.18 17.63
C SER A 219 6.87 -0.93 17.58
N TRP A 220 7.96 -0.18 17.72
CA TRP A 220 9.31 -0.75 17.83
C TRP A 220 9.51 -1.50 19.15
N GLY A 221 10.34 -2.54 19.13
CA GLY A 221 10.71 -3.36 20.27
C GLY A 221 11.37 -4.66 19.87
N ASP A 222 11.81 -5.47 20.84
CA ASP A 222 12.52 -6.73 20.55
C ASP A 222 11.65 -7.72 19.79
N ALA A 223 10.41 -7.89 20.18
CA ALA A 223 9.50 -8.78 19.48
C ALA A 223 9.14 -8.26 18.08
N ALA A 224 9.02 -6.95 17.90
CA ALA A 224 8.86 -6.32 16.59
C ALA A 224 10.04 -6.60 15.67
N ASN A 225 11.26 -6.61 16.22
CA ASN A 225 12.49 -6.93 15.49
C ASN A 225 12.78 -8.44 15.41
N LEU A 226 11.89 -9.30 15.93
CA LEU A 226 12.08 -10.75 16.04
C LEU A 226 13.35 -11.13 16.81
N ASN A 227 13.76 -10.32 17.79
CA ASN A 227 14.96 -10.52 18.62
C ASN A 227 14.68 -11.23 19.95
N GLY A 228 13.40 -11.37 20.30
CA GLY A 228 12.94 -11.96 21.56
C GLY A 228 11.60 -11.37 21.95
N TYR A 229 11.11 -11.73 23.12
CA TYR A 229 9.85 -11.24 23.69
C TYR A 229 9.93 -11.26 25.20
N ASN A 230 9.03 -10.52 25.85
CA ASN A 230 8.81 -10.62 27.28
C ASN A 230 7.74 -11.69 27.55
N GLU A 231 7.95 -12.49 28.60
CA GLU A 231 6.93 -13.45 29.05
C GLU A 231 5.76 -12.67 29.66
N GLU A 232 4.66 -12.62 28.95
CA GLU A 232 3.43 -11.98 29.36
C GLU A 232 2.20 -12.74 28.84
N SER A 233 1.03 -12.46 29.43
CA SER A 233 -0.22 -13.08 29.01
C SER A 233 -0.56 -12.79 27.56
N MET A 234 -1.06 -13.81 26.86
CA MET A 234 -1.56 -13.77 25.48
C MET A 234 -3.06 -13.48 25.38
N ASP A 235 -3.73 -13.19 26.48
CA ASP A 235 -5.19 -12.92 26.55
C ASP A 235 -5.50 -11.44 26.29
N LYS A 236 -4.58 -10.71 25.67
CA LYS A 236 -4.67 -9.29 25.39
C LYS A 236 -4.73 -9.04 23.87
N GLU A 237 -5.37 -7.94 23.49
CA GLU A 237 -5.37 -7.46 22.11
C GLU A 237 -3.94 -7.26 21.55
N ILE A 238 -3.01 -6.79 22.38
CA ILE A 238 -1.60 -6.57 22.03
C ILE A 238 -0.70 -7.44 22.89
N TRP A 239 0.12 -8.27 22.26
CA TRP A 239 1.18 -9.05 22.86
C TRP A 239 2.53 -8.61 22.30
N ASN A 240 3.44 -8.13 23.14
CA ASN A 240 4.81 -7.75 22.75
C ASN A 240 4.87 -6.85 21.52
N ASN A 241 4.08 -5.76 21.47
CA ASN A 241 3.96 -4.81 20.37
C ASN A 241 3.27 -5.32 19.10
N TRP A 242 2.75 -6.54 19.10
CA TRP A 242 1.94 -7.10 18.02
C TRP A 242 0.47 -7.14 18.43
N SER A 243 -0.38 -6.44 17.70
CA SER A 243 -1.83 -6.61 17.85
C SER A 243 -2.31 -7.81 17.03
N LEU A 244 -3.31 -8.51 17.56
CA LEU A 244 -4.04 -9.55 16.86
C LEU A 244 -5.10 -8.88 15.96
N ASP A 245 -4.78 -8.61 14.69
CA ASP A 245 -5.72 -7.97 13.77
C ASP A 245 -6.74 -8.98 13.17
N TYR A 246 -6.45 -10.29 13.31
CA TYR A 246 -7.40 -11.37 13.05
C TYR A 246 -6.94 -12.68 13.74
N PRO A 247 -7.84 -13.38 14.41
CA PRO A 247 -9.22 -13.01 14.81
C PRO A 247 -9.20 -12.11 16.06
N ASP A 248 -9.49 -10.83 15.86
CA ASP A 248 -9.38 -9.75 16.85
C ASP A 248 -10.29 -9.95 18.09
N ASP A 249 -11.39 -10.70 17.93
CA ASP A 249 -12.31 -11.04 19.03
C ASP A 249 -11.78 -12.17 19.96
N TYR A 250 -10.67 -12.84 19.60
CA TYR A 250 -10.22 -14.05 20.29
C TYR A 250 -8.71 -14.03 20.64
N PRO A 251 -8.22 -13.02 21.39
CA PRO A 251 -6.83 -13.02 21.87
C PRO A 251 -6.64 -14.12 22.91
N CYS A 252 -5.74 -15.06 22.62
CA CYS A 252 -5.43 -16.19 23.49
C CYS A 252 -4.10 -16.83 23.10
N ALA A 253 -3.64 -17.80 23.87
CA ALA A 253 -2.42 -18.54 23.58
C ALA A 253 -2.47 -19.19 22.17
N ASP A 254 -3.60 -19.78 21.77
CA ASP A 254 -3.72 -20.45 20.46
C ASP A 254 -3.61 -19.47 19.28
N SER A 255 -3.99 -18.20 19.46
CA SER A 255 -3.86 -17.18 18.45
C SER A 255 -2.46 -16.56 18.38
N TYR A 256 -1.71 -16.45 19.50
CA TYR A 256 -0.36 -15.85 19.52
C TYR A 256 0.80 -16.85 19.45
N MET A 257 0.56 -18.12 19.80
CA MET A 257 1.61 -19.16 19.79
C MET A 257 2.36 -19.24 18.44
N PRO A 258 1.71 -19.14 17.27
CA PRO A 258 2.43 -19.16 16.01
C PRO A 258 3.43 -18.02 15.85
N LEU A 259 3.13 -16.82 16.34
CA LEU A 259 4.07 -15.69 16.33
C LEU A 259 5.24 -15.94 17.29
N LYS A 260 4.95 -16.44 18.51
CA LYS A 260 5.98 -16.79 19.48
C LYS A 260 6.94 -17.84 18.92
N GLU A 261 6.41 -18.93 18.35
CA GLU A 261 7.20 -19.98 17.70
C GLU A 261 8.09 -19.43 16.56
N PHE A 262 7.58 -18.45 15.81
CA PHE A 262 8.36 -17.80 14.76
C PHE A 262 9.50 -16.93 15.32
N ILE A 263 9.27 -16.21 16.40
CA ILE A 263 10.33 -15.45 17.10
C ILE A 263 11.38 -16.41 17.64
N ASP A 264 10.97 -17.51 18.29
CA ASP A 264 11.86 -18.57 18.79
C ASP A 264 12.69 -19.18 17.64
N TYR A 265 12.06 -19.44 16.51
CA TYR A 265 12.77 -19.92 15.32
C TYR A 265 13.82 -18.92 14.84
N CYS A 266 13.53 -17.61 14.83
CA CYS A 266 14.48 -16.57 14.41
C CYS A 266 15.66 -16.43 15.39
N THR A 267 15.44 -16.64 16.69
CA THR A 267 16.42 -16.36 17.75
C THR A 267 17.22 -17.60 18.21
N SER A 268 16.54 -18.72 18.40
CA SER A 268 17.06 -19.86 19.14
C SER A 268 17.50 -21.04 18.27
N SER A 269 17.06 -21.13 17.00
CA SER A 269 17.50 -22.21 16.11
C SER A 269 18.99 -22.06 15.72
N SER A 270 19.73 -23.15 15.62
CA SER A 270 21.04 -23.17 14.96
C SER A 270 20.91 -22.82 13.46
N ASP A 271 21.99 -22.40 12.78
CA ASP A 271 21.92 -22.09 11.36
C ASP A 271 21.49 -23.29 10.49
N LYS A 272 21.84 -24.50 10.94
CA LYS A 272 21.40 -25.74 10.28
C LYS A 272 19.89 -25.96 10.40
N GLU A 273 19.34 -25.77 11.60
CA GLU A 273 17.90 -25.89 11.86
C GLU A 273 17.13 -24.77 11.15
N PHE A 274 17.65 -23.55 11.23
CA PHE A 274 17.09 -22.40 10.51
C PHE A 274 17.00 -22.68 9.01
N THR A 275 18.10 -23.06 8.39
CA THR A 275 18.14 -23.41 6.95
C THR A 275 17.13 -24.49 6.59
N LYS A 276 17.02 -25.54 7.43
CA LYS A 276 16.13 -26.67 7.22
C LYS A 276 14.63 -26.33 7.41
N GLY A 277 14.36 -25.28 8.19
CA GLY A 277 13.01 -24.83 8.54
C GLY A 277 12.44 -23.79 7.59
N ILE A 278 13.23 -23.16 6.72
CA ILE A 278 12.79 -21.99 5.90
C ILE A 278 11.45 -22.26 5.22
N ASP A 279 11.34 -23.34 4.45
CA ASP A 279 10.14 -23.67 3.67
C ASP A 279 8.89 -23.98 4.53
N LYS A 280 9.07 -24.14 5.86
CA LYS A 280 8.01 -24.47 6.81
C LYS A 280 7.63 -23.29 7.68
N GLN A 281 8.45 -22.25 7.74
CA GLN A 281 8.29 -21.14 8.66
C GLN A 281 7.87 -19.85 7.98
N PHE A 282 8.31 -19.62 6.75
CA PHE A 282 7.95 -18.41 6.01
C PHE A 282 8.11 -18.55 4.49
N TYR A 283 7.39 -17.74 3.75
CA TYR A 283 7.49 -17.68 2.29
C TYR A 283 8.74 -16.90 1.88
N LEU A 284 9.85 -17.60 1.65
CA LEU A 284 11.16 -16.99 1.36
C LEU A 284 11.12 -15.94 0.26
N GLN A 285 10.42 -16.20 -0.86
CA GLN A 285 10.33 -15.21 -1.94
C GLN A 285 9.64 -13.92 -1.50
N ASN A 286 8.59 -14.01 -0.68
CA ASN A 286 7.91 -12.84 -0.14
C ASN A 286 8.84 -11.99 0.74
N PHE A 287 9.72 -12.63 1.53
CA PHE A 287 10.73 -11.93 2.33
C PHE A 287 11.84 -11.32 1.47
N ILE A 288 12.25 -11.99 0.37
CA ILE A 288 13.18 -11.42 -0.60
C ILE A 288 12.58 -10.20 -1.30
N ASP A 289 11.33 -10.30 -1.76
CA ASP A 289 10.61 -9.20 -2.40
C ASP A 289 10.50 -8.00 -1.44
N TYR A 290 10.20 -8.28 -0.17
CA TYR A 290 10.10 -7.24 0.86
C TYR A 290 11.44 -6.56 1.13
N HIS A 291 12.53 -7.32 1.22
CA HIS A 291 13.89 -6.77 1.38
C HIS A 291 14.23 -5.82 0.22
N VAL A 292 14.04 -6.28 -1.02
CA VAL A 292 14.25 -5.46 -2.23
C VAL A 292 13.36 -4.20 -2.21
N PHE A 293 12.10 -4.36 -1.82
CA PHE A 293 11.13 -3.27 -1.75
C PHE A 293 11.54 -2.20 -0.74
N LEU A 294 11.90 -2.59 0.49
CA LEU A 294 12.34 -1.65 1.52
C LEU A 294 13.55 -0.83 1.07
N LEU A 295 14.56 -1.50 0.52
CA LEU A 295 15.76 -0.82 0.02
C LEU A 295 15.45 0.12 -1.15
N SER A 296 14.68 -0.35 -2.13
CA SER A 296 14.42 0.41 -3.36
C SER A 296 13.56 1.65 -3.11
N GLN A 297 12.63 1.60 -2.15
CA GLN A 297 11.73 2.71 -1.84
C GLN A 297 12.21 3.57 -0.66
N GLY A 298 13.29 3.17 0.03
CA GLY A 298 13.79 3.86 1.23
C GLY A 298 12.79 3.85 2.39
N LEU A 299 12.14 2.72 2.62
CA LEU A 299 11.09 2.53 3.62
C LEU A 299 11.66 2.30 5.01
N HIS A 300 12.27 3.31 5.59
CA HIS A 300 12.99 3.21 6.86
C HIS A 300 12.08 3.01 8.09
N ASP A 301 10.78 3.32 8.01
CA ASP A 301 9.81 3.10 9.09
C ASP A 301 9.10 1.72 9.00
N ASN A 302 9.51 0.86 8.04
CA ASN A 302 8.86 -0.41 7.75
C ASN A 302 9.72 -1.65 8.07
N ASN A 303 10.69 -1.55 8.95
CA ASN A 303 11.48 -2.68 9.44
C ASN A 303 10.68 -3.56 10.41
N LEU A 304 9.65 -4.21 9.92
CA LEU A 304 8.56 -4.95 10.56
C LEU A 304 7.56 -4.08 11.33
N LYS A 305 7.92 -2.95 11.93
CA LYS A 305 6.91 -1.94 12.28
C LYS A 305 6.14 -1.56 11.00
N ASN A 306 4.87 -1.22 11.10
CA ASN A 306 4.01 -0.95 9.94
C ASN A 306 3.92 -2.14 8.96
N THR A 307 3.90 -3.36 9.47
CA THR A 307 3.69 -4.58 8.68
C THR A 307 2.69 -5.50 9.34
N PHE A 308 2.14 -6.38 8.52
CA PHE A 308 1.38 -7.53 9.00
C PHE A 308 2.18 -8.81 8.78
N LEU A 309 2.13 -9.70 9.76
CA LEU A 309 2.53 -11.09 9.61
C LEU A 309 1.27 -11.95 9.65
N SER A 310 1.12 -12.87 8.71
CA SER A 310 -0.07 -13.69 8.63
C SER A 310 0.22 -15.15 8.32
N ILE A 311 -0.62 -16.04 8.86
CA ILE A 311 -0.69 -17.46 8.51
C ILE A 311 -2.10 -17.73 7.99
N VAL A 312 -2.19 -18.26 6.78
CA VAL A 312 -3.47 -18.42 6.08
C VAL A 312 -4.33 -19.51 6.70
N ASP A 313 -3.75 -20.69 6.92
CA ASP A 313 -4.35 -21.83 7.61
C ASP A 313 -3.26 -22.58 8.38
N LYS A 314 -3.22 -22.44 9.70
CA LYS A 314 -2.21 -23.08 10.54
C LYS A 314 -2.35 -24.61 10.62
N ASN A 315 -3.49 -25.17 10.15
CA ASN A 315 -3.68 -26.60 10.06
C ASN A 315 -3.01 -27.20 8.80
N GLU A 316 -2.75 -26.37 7.78
CA GLU A 316 -2.10 -26.80 6.55
C GLU A 316 -0.62 -26.36 6.50
N SER A 317 -0.33 -25.14 6.95
CA SER A 317 1.01 -24.57 6.91
C SER A 317 1.20 -23.52 8.00
N LYS A 318 2.38 -23.52 8.62
CA LYS A 318 2.81 -22.46 9.55
C LYS A 318 3.58 -21.33 8.85
N CYS A 319 3.68 -21.37 7.52
CA CYS A 319 4.44 -20.36 6.75
C CYS A 319 3.85 -18.98 6.93
N ILE A 320 4.67 -18.08 7.46
CA ILE A 320 4.35 -16.68 7.61
C ILE A 320 4.51 -15.95 6.28
N MET A 321 3.52 -15.12 5.96
CA MET A 321 3.58 -14.12 4.90
C MET A 321 3.63 -12.73 5.53
N LEU A 322 4.46 -11.86 4.94
CA LEU A 322 4.62 -10.47 5.31
C LEU A 322 3.85 -9.58 4.33
N THR A 323 3.08 -8.63 4.86
CA THR A 323 2.34 -7.62 4.09
C THR A 323 2.68 -6.24 4.60
N PRO A 324 3.17 -5.30 3.75
CA PRO A 324 3.51 -3.95 4.17
C PRO A 324 2.27 -3.10 4.47
N TRP A 325 2.49 -2.08 5.28
CA TRP A 325 1.49 -1.10 5.66
C TRP A 325 2.14 0.26 5.91
N ASP A 326 1.39 1.36 5.69
CA ASP A 326 1.82 2.71 6.04
C ASP A 326 3.14 3.12 5.35
N LEU A 327 3.10 3.28 4.04
CA LEU A 327 4.27 3.38 3.16
C LEU A 327 4.60 4.84 2.77
N ASP A 328 4.07 5.83 3.46
CA ASP A 328 4.27 7.25 3.15
C ASP A 328 5.64 7.77 3.60
N CYS A 329 6.24 7.13 4.61
CA CYS A 329 7.61 7.41 5.07
C CYS A 329 8.63 6.74 4.13
N SER A 330 8.81 7.30 2.94
CA SER A 330 9.56 6.71 1.83
C SER A 330 9.93 7.76 0.78
N LEU A 331 10.74 7.38 -0.21
CA LEU A 331 11.03 8.18 -1.39
C LEU A 331 11.42 9.62 -1.03
N GLY A 332 12.29 9.78 -0.05
CA GLY A 332 12.76 11.07 0.43
C GLY A 332 11.78 11.83 1.33
N GLY A 333 10.67 11.24 1.71
CA GLY A 333 9.73 11.78 2.71
C GLY A 333 9.92 11.14 4.07
N ASN A 334 9.79 11.95 5.14
CA ASN A 334 9.88 11.51 6.53
C ASN A 334 8.49 11.52 7.20
N TRP A 335 8.36 10.83 8.32
CA TRP A 335 7.11 10.65 9.09
C TRP A 335 6.48 11.97 9.60
N ASP A 336 7.26 13.04 9.68
CA ASP A 336 6.82 14.39 10.08
C ASP A 336 6.61 15.34 8.88
N GLY A 337 6.71 14.81 7.64
CA GLY A 337 6.58 15.58 6.40
C GLY A 337 7.84 16.40 6.04
N THR A 338 8.94 16.22 6.75
CA THR A 338 10.24 16.77 6.33
C THR A 338 10.85 15.95 5.20
N TYR A 339 11.84 16.51 4.53
CA TYR A 339 12.61 15.76 3.54
C TYR A 339 13.66 14.90 4.22
N TYR A 340 13.87 13.74 3.66
CA TYR A 340 14.84 12.75 4.08
C TYR A 340 15.92 12.58 3.02
N ASN A 341 17.17 12.72 3.42
CA ASN A 341 18.30 12.57 2.51
C ASN A 341 18.45 11.10 2.05
N TYR A 342 19.32 10.88 1.07
CA TYR A 342 19.61 9.54 0.59
C TYR A 342 20.03 8.62 1.72
N PRO A 343 19.60 7.34 1.69
CA PRO A 343 20.03 6.36 2.66
C PRO A 343 21.56 6.30 2.73
N ALA A 344 22.09 6.18 3.94
CA ALA A 344 23.50 5.86 4.11
C ALA A 344 23.78 4.47 3.50
N THR A 345 25.00 4.25 3.05
CA THR A 345 25.45 3.02 2.38
C THR A 345 25.26 1.73 3.20
N ASN A 346 24.92 1.82 4.47
CA ASN A 346 24.76 0.67 5.38
C ASN A 346 23.31 0.26 5.61
N GLN A 347 22.35 0.77 4.83
CA GLN A 347 20.92 0.45 5.00
C GLN A 347 20.51 -0.81 4.24
N GLU A 348 21.44 -1.46 3.55
CA GLU A 348 21.25 -2.74 2.88
C GLU A 348 20.88 -3.87 3.85
N ILE A 349 21.12 -3.67 5.15
CA ILE A 349 20.87 -4.68 6.16
C ILE A 349 19.76 -4.16 7.09
N LEU A 350 18.66 -4.86 7.03
CA LEU A 350 17.55 -4.58 7.91
C LEU A 350 17.88 -5.02 9.34
N PRO A 351 17.62 -4.24 10.37
CA PRO A 351 17.98 -4.55 11.76
C PRO A 351 17.17 -5.71 12.36
N THR A 352 16.12 -6.17 11.69
CA THR A 352 15.32 -7.31 12.17
C THR A 352 16.11 -8.61 12.12
N ARG A 353 15.93 -9.44 13.13
CA ARG A 353 16.69 -10.68 13.34
C ARG A 353 16.68 -11.59 12.12
N ILE A 354 15.55 -11.78 11.48
CA ILE A 354 15.43 -12.66 10.31
C ILE A 354 16.23 -12.14 9.12
N PHE A 355 16.13 -10.85 8.77
CA PHE A 355 16.87 -10.30 7.63
C PHE A 355 18.37 -10.21 7.89
N SER A 356 18.78 -9.78 9.09
CA SER A 356 20.20 -9.74 9.47
C SER A 356 20.81 -11.14 9.45
N ARG A 357 20.11 -12.15 9.96
CA ARG A 357 20.58 -13.54 9.94
C ARG A 357 20.71 -14.08 8.51
N LEU A 358 19.71 -13.89 7.67
CA LEU A 358 19.76 -14.31 6.26
C LEU A 358 20.89 -13.61 5.51
N TRP A 359 21.09 -12.31 5.74
CA TRP A 359 22.09 -11.51 5.04
C TRP A 359 23.52 -11.76 5.51
N TYR A 360 23.79 -11.64 6.80
CA TYR A 360 25.16 -11.75 7.33
C TYR A 360 25.72 -13.17 7.20
N ASN A 361 24.92 -14.18 7.51
CA ASN A 361 25.35 -15.58 7.41
C ASN A 361 25.19 -16.11 5.97
N ASN A 362 24.68 -15.29 5.05
CA ASN A 362 24.40 -15.64 3.66
C ASN A 362 23.69 -17.00 3.50
N ILE A 363 22.72 -17.25 4.38
CA ILE A 363 21.99 -18.52 4.43
C ILE A 363 21.31 -18.76 3.09
N ILE A 364 21.50 -19.96 2.52
CA ILE A 364 20.96 -20.36 1.20
C ILE A 364 21.31 -19.40 0.05
N ASP A 365 22.47 -18.77 0.13
CA ASP A 365 22.92 -17.79 -0.84
C ASP A 365 21.98 -16.57 -0.95
N TYR A 366 21.47 -16.11 0.20
CA TYR A 366 20.45 -15.10 0.29
C TYR A 366 20.82 -13.79 -0.40
N ARG A 367 22.08 -13.31 -0.23
CA ARG A 367 22.54 -12.05 -0.87
C ARG A 367 22.41 -12.09 -2.38
N ASN A 368 22.81 -13.19 -3.01
CA ASN A 368 22.66 -13.36 -4.46
C ASN A 368 21.18 -13.46 -4.88
N ARG A 369 20.33 -14.09 -4.09
CA ARG A 369 18.88 -14.15 -4.36
C ARG A 369 18.24 -12.77 -4.33
N VAL A 370 18.57 -11.94 -3.34
CA VAL A 370 18.12 -10.55 -3.24
C VAL A 370 18.63 -9.73 -4.43
N ALA A 371 19.92 -9.88 -4.79
CA ALA A 371 20.50 -9.16 -5.92
C ALA A 371 19.88 -9.56 -7.27
N VAL A 372 19.60 -10.84 -7.47
CA VAL A 372 18.92 -11.34 -8.68
C VAL A 372 17.49 -10.81 -8.75
N CYS A 373 16.76 -10.83 -7.63
CA CYS A 373 15.42 -10.26 -7.56
C CYS A 373 15.44 -8.77 -7.91
N TRP A 374 16.33 -7.98 -7.29
CA TRP A 374 16.48 -6.56 -7.60
C TRP A 374 16.80 -6.32 -9.08
N ARG A 375 17.77 -7.04 -9.67
CA ARG A 375 18.10 -6.89 -11.09
C ARG A 375 16.95 -7.19 -12.02
N ASN A 376 16.22 -8.26 -11.76
CA ASN A 376 15.06 -8.62 -12.58
C ASN A 376 13.98 -7.55 -12.57
N LEU A 377 13.78 -6.90 -11.44
CA LEU A 377 12.78 -5.86 -11.27
C LEU A 377 13.28 -4.49 -11.72
N SER A 378 14.59 -4.23 -11.68
CA SER A 378 15.21 -2.94 -11.99
C SER A 378 15.66 -2.82 -13.45
N THR A 379 15.89 -3.94 -14.15
CA THR A 379 16.29 -3.92 -15.57
C THR A 379 15.04 -3.89 -16.44
N ASN A 380 14.62 -2.72 -16.91
CA ASN A 380 13.41 -2.51 -17.71
C ASN A 380 12.11 -2.95 -17.02
N GLY A 381 12.14 -3.12 -15.70
CA GLY A 381 11.02 -3.58 -14.89
C GLY A 381 10.40 -2.47 -14.04
N ILE A 382 9.57 -2.89 -13.07
CA ILE A 382 8.81 -1.98 -12.19
C ILE A 382 9.72 -1.08 -11.33
N LEU A 383 10.94 -1.52 -11.03
CA LEU A 383 11.93 -0.79 -10.26
C LEU A 383 13.00 -0.12 -11.15
N SER A 384 12.87 -0.13 -12.49
CA SER A 384 13.74 0.69 -13.34
C SER A 384 13.44 2.18 -13.12
N LYS A 385 14.42 3.05 -13.37
CA LYS A 385 14.21 4.51 -13.28
C LYS A 385 13.03 4.96 -14.16
N ASP A 386 12.95 4.47 -15.40
CA ASP A 386 11.89 4.81 -16.33
C ASP A 386 10.52 4.25 -15.89
N GLY A 387 10.48 3.02 -15.37
CA GLY A 387 9.24 2.41 -14.85
C GLY A 387 8.71 3.17 -13.64
N PHE A 388 9.59 3.59 -12.74
CA PHE A 388 9.23 4.43 -11.59
C PHE A 388 8.76 5.81 -12.03
N ASN A 389 9.54 6.52 -12.87
CA ASN A 389 9.23 7.86 -13.35
C ASN A 389 7.88 7.89 -14.09
N SER A 390 7.63 6.94 -15.00
CA SER A 390 6.36 6.84 -15.73
C SER A 390 5.16 6.69 -14.80
N ARG A 391 5.31 5.97 -13.68
CA ARG A 391 4.25 5.81 -12.67
C ARG A 391 3.98 7.13 -11.96
N VAL A 392 5.02 7.82 -11.51
CA VAL A 392 4.88 9.15 -10.87
C VAL A 392 4.22 10.13 -11.83
N ASP A 393 4.71 10.19 -13.06
CA ASP A 393 4.19 11.12 -14.08
C ASP A 393 2.72 10.86 -14.41
N SER A 394 2.29 9.60 -14.47
CA SER A 394 0.87 9.26 -14.71
C SER A 394 -0.06 9.78 -13.60
N TYR A 395 0.38 9.74 -12.35
CA TYR A 395 -0.39 10.30 -11.24
C TYR A 395 -0.36 11.83 -11.22
N VAL A 396 0.79 12.43 -11.49
CA VAL A 396 0.90 13.90 -11.63
C VAL A 396 -0.04 14.41 -12.71
N GLU A 397 -0.05 13.76 -13.87
CA GLU A 397 -0.94 14.07 -14.98
C GLU A 397 -2.41 14.01 -14.55
N ALA A 398 -2.83 12.89 -13.95
CA ALA A 398 -4.22 12.71 -13.51
C ALA A 398 -4.67 13.77 -12.50
N LEU A 399 -3.83 14.08 -11.50
CA LEU A 399 -4.14 15.09 -10.48
C LEU A 399 -4.14 16.52 -11.04
N THR A 400 -3.33 16.78 -12.05
CA THR A 400 -3.23 18.09 -12.69
C THR A 400 -4.38 18.32 -13.66
N ILE A 401 -4.65 17.37 -14.58
CA ILE A 401 -5.69 17.51 -15.61
C ILE A 401 -7.08 17.57 -14.95
N SER A 402 -7.33 16.84 -13.89
CA SER A 402 -8.58 16.90 -13.12
C SER A 402 -8.76 18.21 -12.36
N GLY A 403 -7.71 19.04 -12.22
CA GLY A 403 -7.69 20.21 -11.34
C GLY A 403 -7.70 19.87 -9.85
N ALA A 404 -7.61 18.60 -9.49
CA ALA A 404 -7.67 18.15 -8.08
C ALA A 404 -6.49 18.67 -7.27
N TRP A 405 -5.30 18.78 -7.87
CA TRP A 405 -4.13 19.33 -7.18
C TRP A 405 -4.29 20.81 -6.83
N GLU A 406 -4.81 21.61 -7.74
CA GLU A 406 -5.05 23.05 -7.50
C GLU A 406 -6.04 23.25 -6.32
N ARG A 407 -7.10 22.44 -6.25
CA ARG A 407 -8.08 22.47 -5.16
C ARG A 407 -7.47 21.97 -3.83
N GLU A 408 -6.65 20.92 -3.88
CA GLU A 408 -5.91 20.43 -2.69
C GLU A 408 -4.94 21.47 -2.17
N TYR A 409 -4.14 22.07 -3.06
CA TYR A 409 -3.20 23.14 -2.73
C TYR A 409 -3.93 24.34 -2.10
N SER A 410 -5.01 24.78 -2.70
CA SER A 410 -5.79 25.94 -2.21
C SER A 410 -6.35 25.71 -0.83
N LYS A 411 -6.72 24.46 -0.48
CA LYS A 411 -7.33 24.13 0.80
C LYS A 411 -6.33 23.76 1.89
N TRP A 412 -5.26 23.03 1.55
CA TRP A 412 -4.41 22.36 2.53
C TRP A 412 -2.94 22.77 2.50
N ASN A 413 -2.53 23.72 1.65
CA ASN A 413 -1.15 24.21 1.68
C ASN A 413 -0.82 24.84 3.04
N GLY A 414 0.28 24.36 3.64
CA GLY A 414 0.71 24.81 4.99
C GLY A 414 0.03 24.07 6.15
N ASN A 415 -0.90 23.14 5.90
CA ASN A 415 -1.58 22.38 6.94
C ASN A 415 -1.66 20.87 6.61
N PRO A 416 -0.86 20.00 7.24
CA PRO A 416 0.24 20.33 8.16
C PRO A 416 1.54 20.70 7.46
N VAL A 417 1.67 20.45 6.15
CA VAL A 417 2.90 20.63 5.39
C VAL A 417 2.74 21.66 4.27
N ALA A 418 3.82 22.36 3.95
CA ALA A 418 3.85 23.25 2.79
C ALA A 418 3.86 22.41 1.51
N LEU A 419 2.88 22.62 0.65
CA LEU A 419 2.78 21.96 -0.65
C LEU A 419 3.45 22.82 -1.74
N LYS A 420 3.89 22.18 -2.80
CA LYS A 420 4.30 22.90 -4.02
C LYS A 420 3.07 23.26 -4.85
N LYS A 421 3.01 24.50 -5.35
CA LYS A 421 1.91 24.92 -6.20
C LYS A 421 1.89 24.12 -7.51
N ASP A 422 3.07 23.96 -8.12
CA ASP A 422 3.26 23.00 -9.20
C ASP A 422 3.64 21.64 -8.62
N LEU A 423 2.76 20.66 -8.75
CA LEU A 423 2.98 19.29 -8.27
C LEU A 423 4.23 18.66 -8.90
N LYS A 424 4.58 19.09 -10.11
CA LYS A 424 5.76 18.59 -10.82
C LYS A 424 7.06 18.85 -10.05
N GLU A 425 7.18 19.96 -9.32
CA GLU A 425 8.38 20.26 -8.52
C GLU A 425 8.61 19.20 -7.44
N GLU A 426 7.54 18.76 -6.74
CA GLU A 426 7.64 17.71 -5.72
C GLU A 426 7.87 16.34 -6.38
N ALA A 427 7.26 16.09 -7.52
CA ALA A 427 7.46 14.86 -8.29
C ALA A 427 8.90 14.75 -8.80
N ASP A 428 9.49 15.84 -9.28
CA ASP A 428 10.89 15.87 -9.74
C ASP A 428 11.85 15.61 -8.57
N TYR A 429 11.59 16.14 -7.36
CA TYR A 429 12.35 15.79 -6.17
C TYR A 429 12.30 14.26 -5.87
N VAL A 430 11.13 13.66 -5.94
CA VAL A 430 10.95 12.22 -5.67
C VAL A 430 11.63 11.35 -6.74
N LYS A 431 11.54 11.74 -8.01
CA LYS A 431 12.21 11.04 -9.12
C LYS A 431 13.74 11.13 -9.02
N ASP A 432 14.24 12.32 -8.64
CA ASP A 432 15.66 12.53 -8.41
C ASP A 432 16.16 11.69 -7.22
N TRP A 433 15.44 11.73 -6.10
CA TRP A 433 15.73 10.90 -4.94
C TRP A 433 15.79 9.41 -5.31
N TYR A 434 14.79 8.92 -6.05
CA TYR A 434 14.74 7.52 -6.48
C TYR A 434 15.93 7.16 -7.39
N SER A 435 16.26 8.04 -8.32
CA SER A 435 17.41 7.84 -9.23
C SER A 435 18.73 7.71 -8.47
N HIS A 436 18.97 8.59 -7.49
CA HIS A 436 20.16 8.52 -6.65
C HIS A 436 20.19 7.27 -5.77
N ASN A 437 19.05 6.92 -5.15
CA ASN A 437 18.95 5.69 -4.36
C ASN A 437 19.20 4.44 -5.21
N TYR A 438 18.67 4.40 -6.43
CA TYR A 438 18.92 3.32 -7.40
C TYR A 438 20.41 3.15 -7.69
N ASP A 439 21.10 4.26 -8.02
CA ASP A 439 22.54 4.23 -8.32
C ASP A 439 23.36 3.85 -7.10
N ASN A 440 22.98 4.33 -5.91
CA ASN A 440 23.62 3.96 -4.66
C ASN A 440 23.47 2.46 -4.36
N LEU A 441 22.27 1.91 -4.48
CA LEU A 441 22.03 0.47 -4.29
C LEU A 441 22.80 -0.36 -5.31
N TYR A 442 22.79 0.04 -6.58
CA TYR A 442 23.59 -0.65 -7.59
C TYR A 442 25.06 -0.69 -7.21
N ASN A 443 25.68 0.46 -6.93
CA ASN A 443 27.12 0.57 -6.70
C ASN A 443 27.58 -0.03 -5.37
N SER A 444 26.80 0.16 -4.28
CA SER A 444 27.19 -0.21 -2.92
C SER A 444 26.78 -1.63 -2.54
N VAL A 445 25.67 -2.15 -3.11
CA VAL A 445 25.09 -3.43 -2.69
C VAL A 445 25.15 -4.47 -3.80
N PHE A 446 24.61 -4.15 -5.00
CA PHE A 446 24.26 -5.18 -5.98
C PHE A 446 25.27 -5.38 -7.10
N LYS A 447 26.22 -4.46 -7.30
CA LYS A 447 27.17 -4.47 -8.43
C LYS A 447 27.94 -5.81 -8.52
N ASN A 448 28.37 -6.33 -7.38
CA ASN A 448 29.21 -7.52 -7.29
C ASN A 448 28.44 -8.78 -6.86
N LEU A 449 27.13 -8.69 -6.65
CA LEU A 449 26.26 -9.80 -6.26
C LEU A 449 25.41 -10.26 -7.45
N GLY A 450 24.96 -11.51 -7.43
CA GLY A 450 24.07 -12.06 -8.45
C GLY A 450 24.67 -12.15 -9.87
N THR A 451 25.99 -12.05 -10.00
CA THR A 451 26.73 -12.19 -11.27
C THR A 451 27.08 -13.64 -11.60
N THR A 452 27.12 -14.50 -10.60
CA THR A 452 27.33 -15.94 -10.79
C THR A 452 26.03 -16.58 -11.26
N ASN A 453 26.13 -17.50 -12.22
CA ASN A 453 25.01 -18.37 -12.58
C ASN A 453 24.42 -18.96 -11.31
N ILE A 454 23.11 -18.81 -11.12
CA ILE A 454 22.41 -19.50 -10.04
C ILE A 454 22.66 -20.99 -10.27
N VAL A 455 23.52 -21.58 -9.44
CA VAL A 455 23.59 -23.04 -9.35
C VAL A 455 22.23 -23.44 -8.81
N ASP A 456 21.46 -24.13 -9.62
CA ASP A 456 20.19 -24.74 -9.22
C ASP A 456 20.46 -25.57 -7.96
N ILE A 457 20.17 -25.01 -6.79
CA ILE A 457 20.02 -25.83 -5.60
C ILE A 457 18.64 -26.44 -5.74
N SER A 458 18.56 -27.48 -6.55
CA SER A 458 17.44 -28.42 -6.49
C SER A 458 17.52 -29.11 -5.13
N THR A 459 16.87 -28.51 -4.13
CA THR A 459 16.49 -29.22 -2.91
C THR A 459 15.41 -30.22 -3.33
N ASN A 460 15.80 -31.49 -3.26
CA ASN A 460 15.02 -32.71 -3.48
C ASN A 460 15.11 -33.35 -4.87
N LYS A 461 16.13 -34.17 -5.02
CA LYS A 461 15.98 -35.44 -5.73
C LYS A 461 14.96 -36.27 -4.97
N GLY A 462 13.73 -36.30 -5.47
CA GLY A 462 12.73 -37.25 -4.95
C GLY A 462 11.29 -36.81 -5.17
N GLN A 463 10.91 -36.68 -6.45
CA GLN A 463 9.61 -37.09 -7.00
C GLN A 463 9.51 -36.62 -8.45
N THR A 464 9.91 -37.50 -9.35
CA THR A 464 9.52 -37.40 -10.76
C THR A 464 8.04 -37.71 -10.86
N THR A 465 7.20 -36.68 -10.77
CA THR A 465 5.86 -36.79 -11.31
C THR A 465 5.93 -36.49 -12.80
N ASN A 466 5.48 -37.43 -13.61
CA ASN A 466 5.27 -37.30 -15.04
C ASN A 466 4.44 -36.04 -15.33
N MET A 467 5.08 -34.96 -15.75
CA MET A 467 4.38 -33.80 -16.29
C MET A 467 4.48 -33.81 -17.81
N ASN A 468 3.49 -34.42 -18.43
CA ASN A 468 3.13 -34.13 -19.81
C ASN A 468 2.45 -32.77 -19.82
N ASN A 469 3.22 -31.67 -19.97
CA ASN A 469 2.66 -30.37 -20.38
C ASN A 469 3.79 -29.39 -20.67
N ASN A 470 3.67 -28.66 -21.78
CA ASN A 470 4.51 -27.53 -22.18
C ASN A 470 4.27 -26.30 -21.28
N THR A 471 4.36 -26.48 -19.96
CA THR A 471 4.16 -25.39 -19.02
C THR A 471 5.47 -24.60 -18.89
N LEU A 472 5.37 -23.29 -19.13
CA LEU A 472 6.47 -22.36 -18.97
C LEU A 472 6.44 -21.76 -17.57
N TYR A 473 7.61 -21.62 -16.98
CA TYR A 473 7.80 -20.95 -15.69
C TYR A 473 8.78 -19.79 -15.87
N ASN A 474 8.57 -18.69 -15.18
CA ASN A 474 9.59 -17.65 -15.08
C ASN A 474 10.73 -18.13 -14.16
N ILE A 475 11.80 -17.35 -14.07
CA ILE A 475 12.97 -17.67 -13.23
C ILE A 475 12.65 -17.74 -11.73
N MET A 476 11.48 -17.27 -11.32
CA MET A 476 10.96 -17.34 -9.95
C MET A 476 10.12 -18.60 -9.70
N GLY A 477 10.01 -19.50 -10.71
CA GLY A 477 9.23 -20.73 -10.63
C GLY A 477 7.71 -20.53 -10.79
N GLN A 478 7.25 -19.34 -11.15
CA GLN A 478 5.85 -19.06 -11.39
C GLN A 478 5.46 -19.50 -12.81
N LYS A 479 4.29 -20.14 -12.92
CA LYS A 479 3.72 -20.51 -14.23
C LYS A 479 3.38 -19.24 -15.01
N VAL A 480 3.85 -19.15 -16.27
CA VAL A 480 3.60 -17.99 -17.13
C VAL A 480 2.84 -18.39 -18.39
N GLY A 481 1.99 -17.48 -18.86
CA GLY A 481 1.19 -17.66 -20.08
C GLY A 481 1.95 -17.26 -21.35
N ALA A 482 1.32 -17.48 -22.50
CA ALA A 482 1.89 -17.24 -23.84
C ALA A 482 2.33 -15.78 -24.09
N ASN A 483 1.78 -14.84 -23.35
CA ASN A 483 2.08 -13.41 -23.49
C ASN A 483 3.23 -12.92 -22.57
N TYR A 484 3.81 -13.83 -21.76
CA TYR A 484 4.94 -13.48 -20.91
C TYR A 484 6.16 -13.14 -21.78
N ARG A 485 6.91 -12.11 -21.37
CA ARG A 485 8.18 -11.69 -21.99
C ARG A 485 9.26 -11.73 -20.92
N GLY A 486 10.40 -12.33 -21.25
CA GLY A 486 11.53 -12.49 -20.33
C GLY A 486 12.07 -13.91 -20.34
N VAL A 487 12.88 -14.23 -19.32
CA VAL A 487 13.47 -15.56 -19.17
C VAL A 487 12.43 -16.55 -18.67
N VAL A 488 12.22 -17.64 -19.40
CA VAL A 488 11.35 -18.75 -18.99
C VAL A 488 12.13 -20.04 -18.86
N ILE A 489 11.64 -20.93 -18.00
CA ILE A 489 12.15 -22.28 -17.80
C ILE A 489 11.11 -23.29 -18.28
N ASN A 490 11.54 -24.18 -19.15
CA ASN A 490 10.75 -25.34 -19.59
C ASN A 490 11.62 -26.58 -19.51
N LYS A 491 11.18 -27.58 -18.76
CA LYS A 491 11.94 -28.86 -18.58
C LYS A 491 13.41 -28.64 -18.19
N GLY A 492 13.66 -27.68 -17.29
CA GLY A 492 15.03 -27.37 -16.81
C GLY A 492 15.91 -26.58 -17.79
N LYS A 493 15.42 -26.21 -18.96
CA LYS A 493 16.14 -25.36 -19.93
C LYS A 493 15.61 -23.95 -19.89
N LYS A 494 16.52 -22.96 -19.98
CA LYS A 494 16.19 -21.53 -20.01
C LYS A 494 16.00 -21.05 -21.45
N PHE A 495 14.97 -20.27 -21.71
CA PHE A 495 14.68 -19.60 -22.96
C PHE A 495 14.36 -18.14 -22.72
N ILE A 496 14.67 -17.27 -23.68
CA ILE A 496 14.23 -15.88 -23.65
C ILE A 496 13.05 -15.77 -24.63
N ILE A 497 11.89 -15.36 -24.14
CA ILE A 497 10.76 -14.97 -24.99
C ILE A 497 10.87 -13.47 -25.21
N SER A 498 11.44 -13.09 -26.36
CA SER A 498 11.39 -11.76 -26.95
C SER A 498 10.27 -11.71 -28.00
N LYS A 499 9.89 -10.51 -28.44
CA LYS A 499 8.88 -10.37 -29.50
C LYS A 499 9.09 -11.37 -30.62
#